data_9f4ca79665675e489fda6bf578a30f66
#
_entry.id   9f4ca79665675e489fda6bf578a30f66
#
_cell.length_a   1.000
_cell.length_b   1.000
_cell.length_c   1.000
_cell.angle_alpha   90.00
_cell.angle_beta   90.00
_cell.angle_gamma   90.00
#
_symmetry.space_group_name_H-M   'P 1'
#
loop_
_entity.id
_entity.type
_entity.pdbx_description
1 polymer ?
#
loop_
_entity_poly.entity_id
_entity_poly.type
_entity_poly.pdbx_seq_one_letter_code
_entity_poly.pdbx_strand_id
1 'polypeptide(L)'
;GMERIKMRFLRLGPSGIRGAVGTALTCQLAIRYASAFGTWLDGGTVGVAIDSRTSSPMFKAACLSGLLSCGCNVMDFGVCPAPVLHFAVRKLGLDGGLLIGPGHHQAGWNAIVPFSSRGSCLSPIQSQEMLDIYHGGIFSSAKWNRIGRILPAPPSILDEYVEDLAGLVDVGAIADRHFRVVMDFCNGSGSVLRERITDRFGIDSVPINDILSGSLPHDPEPRPRSSAQVKSIMLPLHADAGFVFSSDAGRVAIVTDTGETLSEEYTVPIVADNLLAKSPKGPWW
;
A
#
# COMPACT_ATOMS: atom_id res chain seq x y z
N GLY A 1 -26.21 20.73 11.00
CA GLY A 1 -25.10 21.31 10.22
C GLY A 1 -23.82 20.53 10.30
N MET A 2 -23.26 20.31 11.48
CA MET A 2 -21.93 19.68 11.67
C MET A 2 -21.88 18.19 11.30
N GLU A 3 -22.92 17.41 11.55
CA GLU A 3 -22.98 16.00 11.12
C GLU A 3 -23.07 15.82 9.60
N ARG A 4 -23.77 16.71 8.90
CA ARG A 4 -23.81 16.69 7.42
C ARG A 4 -22.46 17.03 6.79
N ILE A 5 -21.65 17.87 7.44
CA ILE A 5 -20.30 18.20 6.99
C ILE A 5 -19.38 17.02 7.22
N LYS A 6 -19.47 16.33 8.36
CA LYS A 6 -18.68 15.11 8.66
C LYS A 6 -18.94 13.99 7.65
N MET A 7 -20.19 13.77 7.24
CA MET A 7 -20.52 12.73 6.24
C MET A 7 -19.99 13.04 4.83
N ARG A 8 -19.71 14.30 4.49
CA ARG A 8 -19.15 14.66 3.17
C ARG A 8 -17.69 14.26 3.00
N PHE A 9 -16.95 14.07 4.10
CA PHE A 9 -15.50 13.80 4.12
C PHE A 9 -15.16 12.40 4.63
N LEU A 10 -16.13 11.58 4.99
CA LEU A 10 -15.97 10.17 5.32
C LEU A 10 -16.52 9.31 4.19
N ARG A 11 -15.71 8.37 3.73
CA ARG A 11 -16.13 7.38 2.73
C ARG A 11 -15.94 5.98 3.31
N LEU A 12 -16.98 5.21 3.25
CA LEU A 12 -17.01 3.82 3.68
C LEU A 12 -17.51 2.98 2.50
N GLY A 13 -16.79 1.93 2.15
CA GLY A 13 -17.11 1.09 1.01
C GLY A 13 -16.20 -0.11 0.87
N PRO A 14 -16.27 -0.83 -0.26
CA PRO A 14 -15.48 -2.03 -0.51
C PRO A 14 -13.96 -1.84 -0.39
N SER A 15 -13.50 -0.62 -0.66
CA SER A 15 -12.08 -0.27 -0.58
C SER A 15 -11.64 0.24 0.81
N GLY A 16 -12.42 -0.02 1.85
CA GLY A 16 -12.10 0.40 3.21
C GLY A 16 -12.81 1.67 3.67
N ILE A 17 -12.36 2.19 4.81
CA ILE A 17 -12.80 3.46 5.38
C ILE A 17 -11.73 4.52 5.13
N ARG A 18 -12.14 5.70 4.69
CA ARG A 18 -11.24 6.81 4.40
C ARG A 18 -11.89 8.15 4.71
N GLY A 19 -11.09 9.09 5.17
CA GLY A 19 -11.60 10.40 5.52
C GLY A 19 -10.53 11.39 5.92
N ALA A 20 -10.95 12.67 5.98
CA ALA A 20 -10.11 13.73 6.52
C ALA A 20 -9.81 13.47 8.00
N VAL A 21 -8.53 13.50 8.33
CA VAL A 21 -8.02 13.16 9.66
C VAL A 21 -8.56 14.14 10.72
N GLY A 22 -9.08 13.58 11.80
CA GLY A 22 -9.58 14.33 12.95
C GLY A 22 -10.98 14.93 12.79
N THR A 23 -11.41 15.20 11.57
CA THR A 23 -12.75 15.78 11.31
C THR A 23 -13.77 14.75 10.83
N ALA A 24 -13.35 13.80 10.02
CA ALA A 24 -14.19 12.74 9.48
C ALA A 24 -13.71 11.36 9.92
N LEU A 25 -12.43 11.04 9.69
CA LEU A 25 -11.80 9.81 10.19
C LEU A 25 -11.15 10.09 11.54
N THR A 26 -11.61 9.40 12.57
CA THR A 26 -11.15 9.52 13.97
C THR A 26 -10.62 8.17 14.46
N CYS A 27 -9.86 8.19 15.56
CA CYS A 27 -9.38 6.95 16.20
C CYS A 27 -10.55 6.05 16.62
N GLN A 28 -11.65 6.62 17.09
CA GLN A 28 -12.84 5.85 17.50
C GLN A 28 -13.43 5.07 16.31
N LEU A 29 -13.50 5.71 15.14
CA LEU A 29 -13.95 5.02 13.92
C LEU A 29 -12.95 3.97 13.46
N ALA A 30 -11.65 4.24 13.60
CA ALA A 30 -10.61 3.28 13.26
C ALA A 30 -10.65 2.02 14.14
N ILE A 31 -10.80 2.19 15.47
CA ILE A 31 -11.00 1.06 16.40
C ILE A 31 -12.22 0.25 16.02
N ARG A 32 -13.35 0.94 15.78
CA ARG A 32 -14.60 0.29 15.41
C ARG A 32 -14.47 -0.48 14.09
N TYR A 33 -13.80 0.09 13.09
CA TYR A 33 -13.58 -0.54 11.80
C TYR A 33 -12.68 -1.77 11.91
N ALA A 34 -11.56 -1.66 12.62
CA ALA A 34 -10.65 -2.77 12.87
C ALA A 34 -11.31 -3.90 13.69
N SER A 35 -12.16 -3.53 14.66
CA SER A 35 -12.95 -4.51 15.45
C SER A 35 -13.96 -5.26 14.58
N ALA A 36 -14.59 -4.56 13.63
CA ALA A 36 -15.48 -5.22 12.66
C ALA A 36 -14.70 -6.21 11.77
N PHE A 37 -13.52 -5.81 11.31
CA PHE A 37 -12.65 -6.67 10.51
C PHE A 37 -12.16 -7.89 11.31
N GLY A 38 -11.70 -7.69 12.55
CA GLY A 38 -11.30 -8.78 13.45
C GLY A 38 -12.44 -9.73 13.78
N THR A 39 -13.65 -9.22 13.94
CA THR A 39 -14.86 -10.02 14.19
C THR A 39 -15.20 -10.84 12.95
N TRP A 40 -15.13 -10.24 11.76
CA TRP A 40 -15.38 -10.94 10.49
C TRP A 40 -14.38 -12.08 10.25
N LEU A 41 -13.09 -11.86 10.60
CA LEU A 41 -12.05 -12.90 10.50
C LEU A 41 -12.21 -14.04 11.51
N ASP A 42 -12.93 -13.81 12.61
CA ASP A 42 -13.13 -14.78 13.71
C ASP A 42 -11.79 -15.28 14.31
N GLY A 43 -10.84 -14.40 14.50
CA GLY A 43 -9.51 -14.70 15.02
C GLY A 43 -8.42 -14.71 13.94
N GLY A 44 -7.33 -15.43 14.21
CA GLY A 44 -6.22 -15.56 13.28
C GLY A 44 -5.19 -14.44 13.41
N THR A 45 -4.34 -14.29 12.38
CA THR A 45 -3.25 -13.31 12.34
C THR A 45 -3.43 -12.34 11.19
N VAL A 46 -3.40 -11.06 11.49
CA VAL A 46 -3.55 -9.95 10.53
C VAL A 46 -2.22 -9.25 10.33
N GLY A 47 -1.77 -9.12 9.09
CA GLY A 47 -0.64 -8.26 8.74
C GLY A 47 -1.07 -6.80 8.73
N VAL A 48 -0.38 -5.95 9.48
CA VAL A 48 -0.67 -4.51 9.53
C VAL A 48 0.54 -3.71 9.05
N ALA A 49 0.31 -2.80 8.11
CA ALA A 49 1.32 -1.91 7.57
C ALA A 49 0.80 -0.47 7.53
N ILE A 50 1.73 0.48 7.57
CA ILE A 50 1.45 1.90 7.44
C ILE A 50 2.28 2.52 6.31
N ASP A 51 1.79 3.62 5.75
CA ASP A 51 2.58 4.53 4.93
C ASP A 51 3.37 5.52 5.81
N SER A 52 4.02 6.48 5.17
CA SER A 52 4.87 7.48 5.85
C SER A 52 4.11 8.67 6.44
N ARG A 53 2.79 8.76 6.31
CA ARG A 53 2.00 9.90 6.82
C ARG A 53 2.12 10.03 8.32
N THR A 54 2.21 11.27 8.82
CA THR A 54 2.35 11.55 10.27
C THR A 54 1.20 11.03 11.09
N SER A 55 0.00 10.93 10.51
CA SER A 55 -1.20 10.39 11.15
C SER A 55 -1.30 8.86 11.15
N SER A 56 -0.55 8.18 10.28
CA SER A 56 -0.65 6.71 10.15
C SER A 56 -0.25 5.93 11.39
N PRO A 57 0.78 6.32 12.18
CA PRO A 57 1.08 5.65 13.46
C PRO A 57 -0.07 5.72 14.47
N MET A 58 -0.78 6.84 14.54
CA MET A 58 -1.94 7.02 15.42
C MET A 58 -3.06 6.06 15.04
N PHE A 59 -3.40 5.97 13.75
CA PHE A 59 -4.42 5.06 13.27
C PHE A 59 -3.98 3.60 13.39
N LYS A 60 -2.69 3.29 13.23
CA LYS A 60 -2.16 1.96 13.51
C LYS A 60 -2.44 1.56 14.96
N ALA A 61 -2.11 2.39 15.92
CA ALA A 61 -2.35 2.11 17.33
C ALA A 61 -3.84 1.82 17.60
N ALA A 62 -4.73 2.62 17.02
CA ALA A 62 -6.18 2.41 17.10
C ALA A 62 -6.61 1.06 16.52
N CYS A 63 -6.14 0.73 15.32
CA CYS A 63 -6.47 -0.54 14.63
C CYS A 63 -5.92 -1.74 15.39
N LEU A 64 -4.69 -1.66 15.93
CA LEU A 64 -4.11 -2.72 16.75
C LEU A 64 -5.02 -3.00 17.97
N SER A 65 -5.44 -1.97 18.68
CA SER A 65 -6.34 -2.13 19.83
C SER A 65 -7.63 -2.87 19.45
N GLY A 66 -8.23 -2.51 18.34
CA GLY A 66 -9.44 -3.17 17.83
C GLY A 66 -9.22 -4.64 17.49
N LEU A 67 -8.15 -4.97 16.74
CA LEU A 67 -7.83 -6.34 16.35
C LEU A 67 -7.49 -7.23 17.55
N LEU A 68 -6.62 -6.75 18.44
CA LEU A 68 -6.18 -7.49 19.62
C LEU A 68 -7.36 -7.78 20.56
N SER A 69 -8.27 -6.82 20.72
CA SER A 69 -9.46 -6.98 21.55
C SER A 69 -10.43 -8.05 21.03
N CYS A 70 -10.43 -8.29 19.71
CA CYS A 70 -11.19 -9.37 19.08
C CYS A 70 -10.49 -10.74 19.14
N GLY A 71 -9.28 -10.81 19.70
CA GLY A 71 -8.50 -12.05 19.78
C GLY A 71 -7.66 -12.33 18.53
N CYS A 72 -7.55 -11.40 17.60
CA CYS A 72 -6.64 -11.52 16.46
C CYS A 72 -5.21 -11.21 16.88
N ASN A 73 -4.25 -12.01 16.42
CA ASN A 73 -2.86 -11.62 16.46
C ASN A 73 -2.57 -10.61 15.35
N VAL A 74 -1.60 -9.76 15.56
CA VAL A 74 -1.15 -8.77 14.58
C VAL A 74 0.32 -9.00 14.27
N MET A 75 0.66 -9.15 12.99
CA MET A 75 2.03 -9.08 12.52
C MET A 75 2.28 -7.66 12.04
N ASP A 76 3.12 -6.92 12.76
CA ASP A 76 3.39 -5.51 12.48
C ASP A 76 4.55 -5.35 11.51
N PHE A 77 4.25 -4.89 10.30
CA PHE A 77 5.25 -4.63 9.26
C PHE A 77 5.82 -3.20 9.32
N GLY A 78 5.28 -2.34 10.18
CA GLY A 78 5.71 -0.94 10.27
C GLY A 78 5.42 -0.17 8.97
N VAL A 79 6.33 0.75 8.61
CA VAL A 79 6.27 1.44 7.32
C VAL A 79 6.63 0.42 6.22
N CYS A 80 5.63 0.08 5.42
CA CYS A 80 5.75 -0.98 4.43
C CYS A 80 4.91 -0.64 3.19
N PRO A 81 5.47 -0.80 1.98
CA PRO A 81 4.71 -0.59 0.75
C PRO A 81 3.49 -1.51 0.64
N ALA A 82 2.42 -0.99 0.07
CA ALA A 82 1.19 -1.78 -0.15
C ALA A 82 1.44 -3.12 -0.86
N PRO A 83 2.21 -3.18 -1.97
CA PRO A 83 2.45 -4.45 -2.66
C PRO A 83 3.23 -5.46 -1.81
N VAL A 84 4.10 -5.00 -0.91
CA VAL A 84 4.80 -5.89 0.02
C VAL A 84 3.85 -6.50 1.04
N LEU A 85 2.89 -5.72 1.57
CA LEU A 85 1.87 -6.26 2.47
C LEU A 85 1.01 -7.31 1.78
N HIS A 86 0.59 -7.06 0.53
CA HIS A 86 -0.17 -8.03 -0.28
C HIS A 86 0.61 -9.34 -0.45
N PHE A 87 1.88 -9.23 -0.80
CA PHE A 87 2.78 -10.38 -0.93
C PHE A 87 2.93 -11.12 0.39
N ALA A 88 3.20 -10.40 1.49
CA ALA A 88 3.43 -10.97 2.82
C ALA A 88 2.21 -11.75 3.34
N VAL A 89 1.00 -11.23 3.14
CA VAL A 89 -0.23 -11.91 3.54
C VAL A 89 -0.31 -13.29 2.89
N ARG A 90 -0.06 -13.39 1.59
CA ARG A 90 -0.05 -14.68 0.87
C ARG A 90 1.13 -15.56 1.26
N LYS A 91 2.31 -14.99 1.27
CA LYS A 91 3.57 -15.72 1.51
C LYS A 91 3.62 -16.36 2.89
N LEU A 92 3.14 -15.65 3.90
CA LEU A 92 3.18 -16.08 5.29
C LEU A 92 1.89 -16.80 5.74
N GLY A 93 0.91 -16.93 4.85
CA GLY A 93 -0.37 -17.58 5.17
C GLY A 93 -1.16 -16.83 6.24
N LEU A 94 -1.12 -15.49 6.23
CA LEU A 94 -1.91 -14.68 7.16
C LEU A 94 -3.39 -14.72 6.81
N ASP A 95 -4.25 -14.56 7.82
CA ASP A 95 -5.70 -14.61 7.64
C ASP A 95 -6.26 -13.35 6.97
N GLY A 96 -5.52 -12.27 7.01
CA GLY A 96 -5.84 -11.02 6.35
C GLY A 96 -4.75 -9.97 6.50
N GLY A 97 -5.00 -8.81 5.94
CA GLY A 97 -4.12 -7.65 6.05
C GLY A 97 -4.91 -6.37 6.26
N LEU A 98 -4.26 -5.36 6.82
CA LEU A 98 -4.83 -4.04 7.04
C LEU A 98 -3.75 -2.99 6.73
N LEU A 99 -3.99 -2.18 5.71
CA LEU A 99 -3.12 -1.07 5.33
C LEU A 99 -3.68 0.25 5.82
N ILE A 100 -2.89 0.98 6.58
CA ILE A 100 -3.18 2.36 6.94
C ILE A 100 -2.37 3.26 6.00
N GLY A 101 -3.04 3.89 5.04
CA GLY A 101 -2.39 4.57 3.94
C GLY A 101 -3.19 5.72 3.35
N PRO A 102 -2.89 6.12 2.11
CA PRO A 102 -3.44 7.32 1.48
C PRO A 102 -4.88 7.18 1.01
N GLY A 103 -5.32 5.98 0.61
CA GLY A 103 -6.65 5.76 0.03
C GLY A 103 -6.96 6.64 -1.18
N HIS A 104 -5.96 7.00 -1.96
CA HIS A 104 -6.05 7.86 -3.14
C HIS A 104 -6.44 9.32 -2.84
N HIS A 105 -6.05 9.84 -1.68
CA HIS A 105 -6.37 11.19 -1.25
C HIS A 105 -5.15 12.00 -0.81
N GLN A 106 -5.36 13.32 -0.67
CA GLN A 106 -4.35 14.30 -0.28
C GLN A 106 -3.78 14.05 1.13
N ALA A 107 -2.74 14.81 1.47
CA ALA A 107 -1.98 14.67 2.71
C ALA A 107 -2.81 14.66 4.00
N GLY A 108 -3.90 15.42 4.06
CA GLY A 108 -4.79 15.50 5.22
C GLY A 108 -5.77 14.33 5.39
N TRP A 109 -5.65 13.28 4.58
CA TRP A 109 -6.51 12.11 4.60
C TRP A 109 -5.73 10.85 5.02
N ASN A 110 -6.44 9.92 5.64
CA ASN A 110 -6.02 8.52 5.75
C ASN A 110 -7.12 7.59 5.27
N ALA A 111 -6.68 6.39 4.95
CA ALA A 111 -7.55 5.25 4.69
C ALA A 111 -7.10 4.04 5.49
N ILE A 112 -8.05 3.19 5.84
CA ILE A 112 -7.82 1.88 6.44
C ILE A 112 -8.42 0.87 5.48
N VAL A 113 -7.57 0.09 4.84
CA VAL A 113 -7.95 -0.79 3.73
C VAL A 113 -7.71 -2.25 4.12
N PRO A 114 -8.76 -3.07 4.20
CA PRO A 114 -8.64 -4.48 4.54
C PRO A 114 -8.31 -5.32 3.32
N PHE A 115 -7.54 -6.39 3.54
CA PHE A 115 -7.21 -7.41 2.55
C PHE A 115 -7.60 -8.78 3.05
N SER A 116 -8.03 -9.64 2.13
CA SER A 116 -8.30 -11.05 2.40
C SER A 116 -7.00 -11.84 2.57
N SER A 117 -7.10 -13.10 3.00
CA SER A 117 -5.98 -14.04 3.08
C SER A 117 -5.29 -14.30 1.73
N ARG A 118 -5.92 -13.94 0.63
CA ARG A 118 -5.32 -13.99 -0.72
C ARG A 118 -4.38 -12.83 -1.01
N GLY A 119 -4.24 -11.86 -0.09
CA GLY A 119 -3.46 -10.65 -0.32
C GLY A 119 -4.10 -9.72 -1.37
N SER A 120 -5.40 -9.78 -1.55
CA SER A 120 -6.19 -8.92 -2.43
C SER A 120 -7.26 -8.17 -1.63
N CYS A 121 -7.82 -7.11 -2.20
CA CYS A 121 -8.97 -6.43 -1.61
C CYS A 121 -10.10 -7.43 -1.35
N LEU A 122 -10.94 -7.14 -0.38
CA LEU A 122 -12.13 -7.93 -0.12
C LEU A 122 -13.02 -7.96 -1.36
N SER A 123 -13.62 -9.12 -1.65
CA SER A 123 -14.66 -9.20 -2.64
C SER A 123 -15.88 -8.37 -2.22
N PRO A 124 -16.78 -8.00 -3.14
CA PRO A 124 -18.01 -7.28 -2.78
C PRO A 124 -18.82 -7.98 -1.68
N ILE A 125 -18.89 -9.30 -1.70
CA ILE A 125 -19.61 -10.11 -0.69
C ILE A 125 -18.90 -10.01 0.66
N GLN A 126 -17.58 -10.25 0.71
CA GLN A 126 -16.79 -10.16 1.93
C GLN A 126 -16.84 -8.75 2.53
N SER A 127 -16.77 -7.73 1.67
CA SER A 127 -16.87 -6.34 2.11
C SER A 127 -18.24 -6.05 2.72
N GLN A 128 -19.33 -6.56 2.10
CA GLN A 128 -20.68 -6.37 2.63
C GLN A 128 -20.86 -7.05 3.99
N GLU A 129 -20.41 -8.29 4.12
CA GLU A 129 -20.43 -9.03 5.41
C GLU A 129 -19.72 -8.24 6.52
N MET A 130 -18.53 -7.74 6.24
CA MET A 130 -17.76 -6.94 7.20
C MET A 130 -18.47 -5.62 7.53
N LEU A 131 -19.05 -4.93 6.53
CA LEU A 131 -19.78 -3.69 6.73
C LEU A 131 -21.08 -3.90 7.54
N ASP A 132 -21.75 -5.01 7.38
CA ASP A 132 -22.93 -5.36 8.19
C ASP A 132 -22.53 -5.49 9.67
N ILE A 133 -21.40 -6.11 9.98
CA ILE A 133 -20.83 -6.17 11.33
C ILE A 133 -20.49 -4.76 11.84
N TYR A 134 -19.84 -3.95 11.00
CA TYR A 134 -19.49 -2.56 11.34
C TYR A 134 -20.73 -1.73 11.72
N HIS A 135 -21.78 -1.82 10.90
CA HIS A 135 -23.04 -1.09 11.15
C HIS A 135 -23.81 -1.65 12.33
N GLY A 136 -23.81 -2.95 12.52
CA GLY A 136 -24.44 -3.63 13.65
C GLY A 136 -23.80 -3.25 15.00
N GLY A 137 -22.51 -2.94 14.99
CA GLY A 137 -21.80 -2.44 16.15
C GLY A 137 -21.58 -3.47 17.26
N ILE A 138 -21.78 -4.75 16.96
CA ILE A 138 -21.54 -5.87 17.89
C ILE A 138 -20.24 -6.55 17.45
N PHE A 139 -19.20 -6.42 18.26
CA PHE A 139 -17.88 -6.95 17.95
C PHE A 139 -17.50 -8.08 18.89
N SER A 140 -16.71 -9.02 18.41
CA SER A 140 -16.08 -10.04 19.24
C SER A 140 -15.24 -9.37 20.34
N SER A 141 -15.33 -9.92 21.55
CA SER A 141 -14.51 -9.48 22.68
C SER A 141 -13.84 -10.68 23.30
N ALA A 142 -12.54 -10.75 23.16
CA ALA A 142 -11.75 -11.84 23.73
C ALA A 142 -11.68 -11.72 25.24
N LYS A 143 -11.71 -12.86 25.93
CA LYS A 143 -11.40 -12.92 27.36
C LYS A 143 -9.95 -12.49 27.60
N TRP A 144 -9.63 -12.02 28.78
CA TRP A 144 -8.31 -11.50 29.16
C TRP A 144 -7.14 -12.46 28.80
N ASN A 145 -7.35 -13.75 28.83
CA ASN A 145 -6.33 -14.78 28.49
C ASN A 145 -6.34 -15.19 27.01
N ARG A 146 -7.19 -14.57 26.18
CA ARG A 146 -7.29 -14.80 24.72
C ARG A 146 -7.16 -13.53 23.89
N ILE A 147 -6.74 -12.44 24.51
CA ILE A 147 -6.39 -11.21 23.79
C ILE A 147 -5.26 -11.52 22.81
N GLY A 148 -5.34 -10.98 21.60
CA GLY A 148 -4.33 -11.16 20.57
C GLY A 148 -2.97 -10.60 20.96
N ARG A 149 -1.94 -11.01 20.23
CA ARG A 149 -0.54 -10.59 20.47
C ARG A 149 0.01 -9.87 19.25
N ILE A 150 0.94 -8.95 19.48
CA ILE A 150 1.71 -8.33 18.42
C ILE A 150 2.93 -9.22 18.15
N LEU A 151 3.07 -9.64 16.91
CA LEU A 151 4.16 -10.50 16.42
C LEU A 151 5.10 -9.66 15.55
N PRO A 152 6.42 -9.89 15.60
CA PRO A 152 7.34 -9.24 14.70
C PRO A 152 7.17 -9.78 13.28
N ALA A 153 7.26 -8.89 12.29
CA ALA A 153 7.35 -9.29 10.89
C ALA A 153 8.73 -9.90 10.61
N PRO A 154 8.84 -10.89 9.69
CA PRO A 154 10.12 -11.40 9.26
C PRO A 154 10.99 -10.27 8.67
N PRO A 155 12.24 -10.08 9.13
CA PRO A 155 13.11 -9.02 8.61
C PRO A 155 13.48 -9.23 7.14
N SER A 156 13.36 -10.46 6.64
CA SER A 156 13.66 -10.84 5.25
C SER A 156 12.55 -10.50 4.25
N ILE A 157 11.38 -10.06 4.71
CA ILE A 157 10.19 -9.95 3.84
C ILE A 157 10.38 -9.02 2.64
N LEU A 158 11.15 -7.94 2.80
CA LEU A 158 11.46 -7.01 1.71
C LEU A 158 12.36 -7.66 0.67
N ASP A 159 13.36 -8.43 1.10
CA ASP A 159 14.27 -9.15 0.22
C ASP A 159 13.53 -10.26 -0.51
N GLU A 160 12.67 -11.00 0.18
CA GLU A 160 11.85 -12.06 -0.41
C GLU A 160 10.88 -11.50 -1.46
N TYR A 161 10.30 -10.31 -1.22
CA TYR A 161 9.46 -9.63 -2.20
C TYR A 161 10.25 -9.25 -3.46
N VAL A 162 11.46 -8.73 -3.32
CA VAL A 162 12.31 -8.37 -4.47
C VAL A 162 12.75 -9.62 -5.24
N GLU A 163 13.04 -10.74 -4.57
CA GLU A 163 13.32 -12.01 -5.25
C GLU A 163 12.08 -12.56 -5.98
N ASP A 164 10.89 -12.40 -5.44
CA ASP A 164 9.65 -12.76 -6.13
C ASP A 164 9.48 -11.94 -7.44
N LEU A 165 9.74 -10.64 -7.37
CA LEU A 165 9.76 -9.79 -8.57
C LEU A 165 10.83 -10.21 -9.58
N ALA A 166 12.04 -10.56 -9.11
CA ALA A 166 13.13 -11.01 -9.95
C ALA A 166 12.78 -12.29 -10.72
N GLY A 167 11.94 -13.16 -10.14
CA GLY A 167 11.43 -14.36 -10.80
C GLY A 167 10.48 -14.10 -11.98
N LEU A 168 9.95 -12.87 -12.10
CA LEU A 168 8.99 -12.51 -13.14
C LEU A 168 9.64 -11.92 -14.40
N VAL A 169 10.91 -11.53 -14.33
CA VAL A 169 11.63 -10.81 -15.40
C VAL A 169 13.00 -11.42 -15.68
N ASP A 170 13.59 -11.05 -16.80
CA ASP A 170 14.98 -11.38 -17.11
C ASP A 170 15.92 -10.35 -16.47
N VAL A 171 16.39 -10.67 -15.26
CA VAL A 171 17.29 -9.81 -14.51
C VAL A 171 18.61 -9.56 -15.23
N GLY A 172 19.15 -10.59 -15.91
CA GLY A 172 20.38 -10.45 -16.68
C GLY A 172 20.25 -9.43 -17.82
N ALA A 173 19.17 -9.54 -18.60
CA ALA A 173 18.89 -8.60 -19.68
C ALA A 173 18.68 -7.16 -19.18
N ILE A 174 18.11 -6.97 -18.00
CA ILE A 174 17.96 -5.64 -17.38
C ILE A 174 19.34 -5.11 -16.95
N ALA A 175 20.10 -5.90 -16.23
CA ALA A 175 21.41 -5.51 -15.70
C ALA A 175 22.42 -5.15 -16.83
N ASP A 176 22.43 -5.92 -17.92
CA ASP A 176 23.32 -5.71 -19.07
C ASP A 176 23.06 -4.36 -19.80
N ARG A 177 21.86 -3.81 -19.64
CA ARG A 177 21.50 -2.53 -20.26
C ARG A 177 21.98 -1.32 -19.46
N HIS A 178 22.36 -1.49 -18.19
CA HIS A 178 22.81 -0.42 -17.32
C HIS A 178 21.85 0.79 -17.30
N PHE A 179 20.56 0.53 -17.20
CA PHE A 179 19.55 1.57 -17.23
C PHE A 179 19.80 2.61 -16.13
N ARG A 180 19.74 3.88 -16.53
CA ARG A 180 19.66 5.01 -15.58
C ARG A 180 18.21 5.43 -15.42
N VAL A 181 17.69 5.38 -14.20
CA VAL A 181 16.30 5.70 -13.91
C VAL A 181 16.17 6.74 -12.82
N VAL A 182 15.22 7.65 -12.95
CA VAL A 182 14.84 8.58 -11.89
C VAL A 182 13.63 8.00 -11.17
N MET A 183 13.69 7.90 -9.86
CA MET A 183 12.64 7.31 -9.03
C MET A 183 12.17 8.30 -7.98
N ASP A 184 10.92 8.76 -8.12
CA ASP A 184 10.27 9.64 -7.14
C ASP A 184 9.37 8.81 -6.22
N PHE A 185 9.74 8.72 -4.95
CA PHE A 185 9.02 7.94 -3.94
C PHE A 185 7.96 8.76 -3.18
N CYS A 186 7.76 10.03 -3.53
CA CYS A 186 6.81 10.91 -2.83
C CYS A 186 7.00 10.95 -1.31
N ASN A 187 8.24 10.80 -0.82
CA ASN A 187 8.57 10.58 0.59
C ASN A 187 7.75 9.45 1.24
N GLY A 188 7.35 8.50 0.45
CA GLY A 188 6.46 7.40 0.81
C GLY A 188 7.18 6.10 1.16
N SER A 189 6.38 5.09 1.48
CA SER A 189 6.88 3.78 1.93
C SER A 189 7.68 3.02 0.86
N GLY A 190 7.49 3.32 -0.42
CA GLY A 190 8.25 2.70 -1.52
C GLY A 190 9.77 2.88 -1.41
N SER A 191 10.23 3.94 -0.74
CA SER A 191 11.65 4.21 -0.54
C SER A 191 12.42 3.10 0.19
N VAL A 192 11.75 2.30 1.01
CA VAL A 192 12.38 1.16 1.72
C VAL A 192 12.83 0.04 0.78
N LEU A 193 12.32 0.02 -0.46
CA LEU A 193 12.69 -0.97 -1.48
C LEU A 193 13.81 -0.49 -2.41
N ARG A 194 14.14 0.79 -2.40
CA ARG A 194 15.03 1.42 -3.39
C ARG A 194 16.35 0.66 -3.57
N GLU A 195 17.12 0.54 -2.52
CA GLU A 195 18.45 -0.09 -2.59
C GLU A 195 18.35 -1.55 -3.03
N ARG A 196 17.39 -2.30 -2.48
CA ARG A 196 17.17 -3.70 -2.84
C ARG A 196 16.85 -3.90 -4.32
N ILE A 197 15.99 -3.05 -4.87
CA ILE A 197 15.63 -3.10 -6.29
C ILE A 197 16.82 -2.69 -7.15
N THR A 198 17.48 -1.58 -6.83
CA THR A 198 18.61 -1.10 -7.63
C THR A 198 19.76 -2.10 -7.66
N ASP A 199 20.10 -2.68 -6.54
CA ASP A 199 21.17 -3.67 -6.43
C ASP A 199 20.80 -4.97 -7.15
N ARG A 200 19.58 -5.46 -6.94
CA ARG A 200 19.12 -6.74 -7.49
C ARG A 200 19.01 -6.72 -9.01
N PHE A 201 18.57 -5.60 -9.58
CA PHE A 201 18.35 -5.46 -11.02
C PHE A 201 19.50 -4.76 -11.76
N GLY A 202 20.56 -4.33 -11.07
CA GLY A 202 21.70 -3.66 -11.69
C GLY A 202 21.34 -2.32 -12.33
N ILE A 203 20.48 -1.54 -11.66
CA ILE A 203 19.96 -0.27 -12.15
C ILE A 203 20.75 0.89 -11.53
N ASP A 204 21.14 1.87 -12.36
CA ASP A 204 21.66 3.16 -11.90
C ASP A 204 20.48 4.08 -11.56
N SER A 205 20.13 4.15 -10.27
CA SER A 205 18.96 4.93 -9.82
C SER A 205 19.34 6.30 -9.30
N VAL A 206 18.56 7.29 -9.70
CA VAL A 206 18.59 8.65 -9.15
C VAL A 206 17.31 8.83 -8.33
N PRO A 207 17.37 8.61 -7.01
CA PRO A 207 16.19 8.76 -6.17
C PRO A 207 15.92 10.23 -5.87
N ILE A 208 14.64 10.58 -5.85
CA ILE A 208 14.16 11.86 -5.31
C ILE A 208 13.00 11.61 -4.37
N ASN A 209 12.80 12.50 -3.41
CA ASN A 209 11.73 12.40 -2.42
C ASN A 209 11.67 11.00 -1.77
N ASP A 210 12.81 10.53 -1.29
CA ASP A 210 12.98 9.19 -0.71
C ASP A 210 13.16 9.18 0.82
N ILE A 211 12.77 10.27 1.48
CA ILE A 211 12.87 10.45 2.93
C ILE A 211 11.51 10.16 3.57
N LEU A 212 11.48 9.25 4.55
CA LEU A 212 10.28 8.93 5.33
C LEU A 212 9.98 10.03 6.36
N SER A 213 9.65 11.23 5.89
CA SER A 213 9.44 12.40 6.74
C SER A 213 7.98 12.67 7.12
N GLY A 214 7.05 11.98 6.47
CA GLY A 214 5.61 12.27 6.58
C GLY A 214 5.16 13.54 5.84
N SER A 215 6.09 14.29 5.26
CA SER A 215 5.81 15.44 4.41
C SER A 215 5.75 15.01 2.96
N LEU A 216 4.63 15.29 2.29
CA LEU A 216 4.46 14.96 0.88
C LEU A 216 4.96 16.13 0.02
N PRO A 217 5.93 15.92 -0.88
CA PRO A 217 6.55 16.97 -1.66
C PRO A 217 5.67 17.50 -2.80
N HIS A 218 4.71 16.70 -3.23
CA HIS A 218 3.72 17.00 -4.27
C HIS A 218 2.43 16.21 -4.02
N ASP A 219 1.47 16.29 -4.94
CA ASP A 219 0.27 15.45 -4.89
C ASP A 219 0.69 13.97 -4.80
N PRO A 220 0.25 13.23 -3.79
CA PRO A 220 0.65 11.84 -3.58
C PRO A 220 0.13 10.86 -4.64
N GLU A 221 -0.83 11.28 -5.45
CA GLU A 221 -1.28 10.49 -6.60
C GLU A 221 -0.34 10.68 -7.79
N PRO A 222 0.09 9.61 -8.47
CA PRO A 222 1.03 9.69 -9.58
C PRO A 222 0.35 10.19 -10.87
N ARG A 223 -0.07 11.43 -10.85
CA ARG A 223 -0.68 12.14 -11.99
C ARG A 223 0.39 12.88 -12.81
N PRO A 224 0.10 13.28 -14.07
CA PRO A 224 1.07 14.02 -14.88
C PRO A 224 1.65 15.25 -14.20
N ARG A 225 0.87 15.97 -13.40
CA ARG A 225 1.33 17.14 -12.63
C ARG A 225 2.33 16.79 -11.52
N SER A 226 2.31 15.55 -10.99
CA SER A 226 3.23 15.09 -9.95
C SER A 226 4.60 14.73 -10.50
N SER A 227 4.77 14.66 -11.81
CA SER A 227 6.01 14.26 -12.49
C SER A 227 6.96 15.41 -12.82
N ALA A 228 6.62 16.66 -12.45
CA ALA A 228 7.40 17.84 -12.84
C ALA A 228 8.87 17.79 -12.38
N GLN A 229 9.13 17.33 -11.15
CA GLN A 229 10.48 17.15 -10.63
C GLN A 229 11.26 16.08 -11.40
N VAL A 230 10.65 14.93 -11.66
CA VAL A 230 11.26 13.85 -12.44
C VAL A 230 11.63 14.35 -13.83
N LYS A 231 10.70 15.02 -14.53
CA LYS A 231 10.95 15.56 -15.88
C LYS A 231 12.13 16.53 -15.90
N SER A 232 12.23 17.42 -14.91
CA SER A 232 13.29 18.41 -14.85
C SER A 232 14.70 17.80 -14.69
N ILE A 233 14.77 16.59 -14.16
CA ILE A 233 16.03 15.88 -13.90
C ILE A 233 16.37 14.92 -15.05
N MET A 234 15.38 14.31 -15.68
CA MET A 234 15.60 13.25 -16.67
C MET A 234 16.44 13.68 -17.86
N LEU A 235 16.10 14.82 -18.47
CA LEU A 235 16.81 15.28 -19.67
C LEU A 235 18.28 15.64 -19.39
N PRO A 236 18.61 16.42 -18.33
CA PRO A 236 20.00 16.70 -17.99
C PRO A 236 20.84 15.47 -17.65
N LEU A 237 20.21 14.44 -17.08
CA LEU A 237 20.89 13.20 -16.68
C LEU A 237 20.91 12.14 -17.79
N HIS A 238 20.27 12.38 -18.92
CA HIS A 238 20.06 11.37 -19.96
C HIS A 238 19.50 10.05 -19.39
N ALA A 239 18.50 10.16 -18.52
CA ALA A 239 17.87 9.00 -17.91
C ALA A 239 16.99 8.27 -18.94
N ASP A 240 17.00 6.93 -18.87
CA ASP A 240 16.24 6.07 -19.78
C ASP A 240 14.74 6.04 -19.46
N ALA A 241 14.40 6.18 -18.17
CA ALA A 241 13.02 6.22 -17.70
C ALA A 241 12.91 6.94 -16.35
N GLY A 242 11.71 7.42 -16.06
CA GLY A 242 11.34 7.95 -14.76
C GLY A 242 10.13 7.23 -14.19
N PHE A 243 10.10 7.08 -12.87
CA PHE A 243 9.00 6.45 -12.14
C PHE A 243 8.54 7.37 -11.03
N VAL A 244 7.24 7.66 -10.99
CA VAL A 244 6.61 8.47 -9.94
C VAL A 244 5.65 7.58 -9.18
N PHE A 245 6.00 7.25 -7.94
CA PHE A 245 5.21 6.36 -7.09
C PHE A 245 4.19 7.15 -6.26
N SER A 246 3.05 6.52 -5.99
CA SER A 246 2.17 6.95 -4.89
C SER A 246 2.88 6.77 -3.53
N SER A 247 2.38 7.44 -2.49
CA SER A 247 3.01 7.40 -1.16
C SER A 247 3.03 6.02 -0.49
N ASP A 248 2.21 5.08 -0.95
CA ASP A 248 2.20 3.67 -0.51
C ASP A 248 2.80 2.70 -1.54
N ALA A 249 3.33 3.23 -2.64
CA ALA A 249 3.83 2.46 -3.79
C ALA A 249 2.82 1.50 -4.42
N GLY A 250 1.52 1.72 -4.19
CA GLY A 250 0.44 0.94 -4.81
C GLY A 250 0.19 1.31 -6.27
N ARG A 251 0.71 2.47 -6.72
CA ARG A 251 0.58 2.99 -8.07
C ARG A 251 1.88 3.64 -8.54
N VAL A 252 2.08 3.66 -9.85
CA VAL A 252 3.22 4.30 -10.49
C VAL A 252 2.83 4.92 -11.83
N ALA A 253 3.32 6.13 -12.08
CA ALA A 253 3.33 6.73 -13.41
C ALA A 253 4.73 6.64 -14.01
N ILE A 254 4.81 6.46 -15.31
CA ILE A 254 6.06 6.32 -16.05
C ILE A 254 6.33 7.61 -16.81
N VAL A 255 7.59 8.07 -16.78
CA VAL A 255 8.08 9.16 -17.60
C VAL A 255 9.05 8.59 -18.60
N THR A 256 8.83 8.86 -19.90
CA THR A 256 9.70 8.38 -20.98
C THR A 256 11.02 9.13 -21.00
N ASP A 257 12.01 8.62 -21.74
CA ASP A 257 13.30 9.26 -21.96
C ASP A 257 13.19 10.65 -22.61
N THR A 258 12.09 10.92 -23.31
CA THR A 258 11.78 12.24 -23.89
C THR A 258 11.10 13.20 -22.89
N GLY A 259 10.81 12.75 -21.66
CA GLY A 259 10.13 13.54 -20.64
C GLY A 259 8.60 13.56 -20.74
N GLU A 260 8.01 12.69 -21.55
CA GLU A 260 6.56 12.54 -21.62
C GLU A 260 6.07 11.69 -20.46
N THR A 261 5.05 12.14 -19.73
CA THR A 261 4.44 11.37 -18.66
C THR A 261 3.31 10.51 -19.20
N LEU A 262 3.44 9.21 -19.04
CA LEU A 262 2.35 8.26 -19.23
C LEU A 262 1.53 8.23 -17.94
N SER A 263 0.21 8.39 -18.07
CA SER A 263 -0.71 8.24 -16.93
C SER A 263 -0.57 6.85 -16.30
N GLU A 264 -0.85 6.74 -15.01
CA GLU A 264 -0.90 5.46 -14.30
C GLU A 264 -1.82 4.41 -14.97
N GLU A 265 -2.79 4.86 -15.76
CA GLU A 265 -3.68 3.99 -16.53
C GLU A 265 -2.95 3.17 -17.60
N TYR A 266 -1.79 3.62 -18.06
CA TYR A 266 -0.96 2.88 -19.02
C TYR A 266 -0.12 1.78 -18.38
N THR A 267 0.09 1.79 -17.07
CA THR A 267 0.93 0.80 -16.38
C THR A 267 0.39 -0.61 -16.54
N VAL A 268 -0.91 -0.80 -16.33
CA VAL A 268 -1.57 -2.12 -16.47
C VAL A 268 -1.51 -2.63 -17.90
N PRO A 269 -1.88 -1.86 -18.94
CA PRO A 269 -1.72 -2.28 -20.34
C PRO A 269 -0.28 -2.67 -20.72
N ILE A 270 0.73 -1.91 -20.29
CA ILE A 270 2.15 -2.21 -20.60
C ILE A 270 2.56 -3.55 -19.98
N VAL A 271 2.22 -3.78 -18.72
CA VAL A 271 2.52 -5.05 -18.03
C VAL A 271 1.75 -6.21 -18.66
N ALA A 272 0.46 -6.01 -18.93
CA ALA A 272 -0.38 -7.02 -19.57
C ALA A 272 0.13 -7.42 -20.95
N ASP A 273 0.50 -6.46 -21.78
CA ASP A 273 1.07 -6.72 -23.12
C ASP A 273 2.33 -7.58 -23.04
N ASN A 274 3.25 -7.26 -22.14
CA ASN A 274 4.48 -8.04 -21.92
C ASN A 274 4.19 -9.46 -21.43
N LEU A 275 3.24 -9.63 -20.52
CA LEU A 275 2.88 -10.95 -19.99
C LEU A 275 2.17 -11.80 -21.04
N LEU A 276 1.25 -11.22 -21.81
CA LEU A 276 0.53 -11.89 -22.90
C LEU A 276 1.46 -12.32 -24.02
N ALA A 277 2.46 -11.52 -24.34
CA ALA A 277 3.47 -11.88 -25.32
C ALA A 277 4.27 -13.13 -24.92
N LYS A 278 4.50 -13.32 -23.61
CA LYS A 278 5.26 -14.47 -23.06
C LYS A 278 4.40 -15.72 -22.87
N SER A 279 3.10 -15.58 -22.67
CA SER A 279 2.17 -16.69 -22.39
C SER A 279 0.78 -16.45 -22.99
N PRO A 280 0.63 -16.58 -24.32
CA PRO A 280 -0.61 -16.22 -24.99
C PRO A 280 -1.80 -17.15 -24.72
N LYS A 281 -1.63 -18.25 -23.96
CA LYS A 281 -2.64 -19.28 -23.73
C LYS A 281 -2.95 -19.58 -22.27
N GLY A 282 -2.51 -18.77 -21.31
CA GLY A 282 -2.78 -18.98 -19.90
C GLY A 282 -4.13 -18.41 -19.44
N PRO A 283 -4.80 -19.03 -18.46
CA PRO A 283 -5.87 -18.34 -17.73
C PRO A 283 -5.25 -17.23 -16.90
N TRP A 284 -5.72 -16.02 -17.09
CA TRP A 284 -5.19 -14.80 -16.48
C TRP A 284 -5.91 -14.42 -15.17
N TRP A 285 -6.76 -15.31 -14.64
CA TRP A 285 -7.54 -15.16 -13.39
C TRP A 285 -7.48 -16.39 -12.51
#